data_526d588dc4ed16fdb373f87d6b13ba06
#
_entry.id   526d588dc4ed16fdb373f87d6b13ba06
#
_cell.length_a   1.000
_cell.length_b   1.000
_cell.length_c   1.000
_cell.angle_alpha   90.00
_cell.angle_beta   90.00
_cell.angle_gamma   90.00
#
_symmetry.space_group_name_H-M   'P 1'
#
loop_
_entity.id
_entity.type
_entity.pdbx_description
1 polymer ?
#
loop_
_entity_poly.entity_id
_entity_poly.type
_entity_poly.pdbx_seq_one_letter_code
_entity_poly.pdbx_strand_id
1 'polypeptide(L)' 'MTETGLRTTLKAERKRQNKSQLQVARRAGVCENTVLAFENHPKYNTTFRTAEGIARALGYRIVWTLEKVDK' A
#
# COMPACT_ATOMS: atom_id res chain seq x y z
N MET A 1 11.73 -2.12 -6.09
CA MET A 1 10.31 -2.46 -6.29
C MET A 1 9.58 -1.27 -6.88
N THR A 2 8.84 -1.48 -7.93
CA THR A 2 8.04 -0.42 -8.53
C THR A 2 6.79 -0.17 -7.71
N GLU A 3 6.12 0.96 -7.95
CA GLU A 3 4.87 1.27 -7.27
C GLU A 3 3.83 0.18 -7.50
N THR A 4 3.74 -0.34 -8.73
CA THR A 4 2.82 -1.42 -9.06
C THR A 4 3.14 -2.68 -8.26
N GLY A 5 4.43 -3.01 -8.13
CA GLY A 5 4.85 -4.15 -7.33
C GLY A 5 4.48 -4.01 -5.87
N LEU A 6 4.61 -2.80 -5.32
CA LEU A 6 4.23 -2.53 -3.94
C LEU A 6 2.73 -2.75 -3.72
N ARG A 7 1.90 -2.25 -4.62
CA ARG A 7 0.44 -2.43 -4.52
C ARG A 7 0.06 -3.90 -4.55
N THR A 8 0.62 -4.64 -5.49
CA THR A 8 0.34 -6.07 -5.64
C THR A 8 0.79 -6.83 -4.40
N THR A 9 1.96 -6.52 -3.89
CA THR A 9 2.51 -7.19 -2.71
C THR A 9 1.64 -6.94 -1.49
N LEU A 10 1.22 -5.70 -1.26
CA LEU A 10 0.41 -5.37 -0.10
C LEU A 10 -0.99 -5.97 -0.20
N LYS A 11 -1.57 -6.01 -1.40
CA LYS A 11 -2.86 -6.65 -1.60
C LYS A 11 -2.78 -8.14 -1.29
N ALA A 12 -1.76 -8.82 -1.79
CA ALA A 12 -1.55 -10.24 -1.53
C ALA A 12 -1.36 -10.50 -0.03
N GLU A 13 -0.60 -9.65 0.64
CA GLU A 13 -0.34 -9.79 2.06
C GLU A 13 -1.60 -9.59 2.88
N ARG A 14 -2.45 -8.64 2.48
CA ARG A 14 -3.74 -8.45 3.16
C ARG A 14 -4.58 -9.72 3.08
N LYS A 15 -4.66 -10.31 1.90
CA LYS A 15 -5.43 -11.54 1.70
C LYS A 15 -4.85 -12.70 2.48
N ARG A 16 -3.52 -12.81 2.52
CA ARG A 16 -2.86 -13.87 3.28
C ARG A 16 -3.20 -13.76 4.77
N GLN A 17 -3.34 -12.54 5.28
CA GLN A 17 -3.68 -12.31 6.68
C GLN A 17 -5.19 -12.35 6.96
N ASN A 18 -6.00 -12.64 5.94
CA ASN A 18 -7.45 -12.70 6.07
C ASN A 18 -8.07 -11.40 6.57
N LYS A 19 -7.50 -10.27 6.16
CA LYS A 19 -8.02 -8.96 6.54
C LYS A 19 -8.85 -8.38 5.40
N SER A 20 -9.95 -7.72 5.76
CA SER A 20 -10.77 -7.02 4.79
C SER A 20 -10.15 -5.66 4.45
N GLN A 21 -10.57 -5.08 3.33
CA GLN A 21 -10.16 -3.73 2.98
C GLN A 21 -10.59 -2.73 4.05
N LEU A 22 -11.77 -2.93 4.64
CA LEU A 22 -12.26 -2.06 5.69
C LEU A 22 -11.38 -2.13 6.94
N GLN A 23 -10.96 -3.32 7.33
CA GLN A 23 -10.08 -3.49 8.49
C GLN A 23 -8.76 -2.75 8.27
N VAL A 24 -8.18 -2.91 7.08
CA VAL A 24 -6.93 -2.23 6.75
C VAL A 24 -7.13 -0.72 6.72
N ALA A 25 -8.23 -0.26 6.13
CA ALA A 25 -8.54 1.17 6.05
C ALA A 25 -8.66 1.80 7.43
N ARG A 26 -9.38 1.15 8.34
CA ARG A 26 -9.53 1.65 9.71
C ARG A 26 -8.21 1.75 10.42
N ARG A 27 -7.36 0.75 10.26
CA ARG A 27 -6.06 0.74 10.91
C ARG A 27 -5.11 1.76 10.30
N ALA A 28 -5.23 1.99 8.99
CA ALA A 28 -4.41 2.96 8.29
C ALA A 28 -4.91 4.39 8.46
N GLY A 29 -6.13 4.58 8.98
CA GLY A 29 -6.70 5.90 9.14
C GLY A 29 -7.19 6.51 7.83
N VAL A 30 -7.62 5.69 6.89
CA VAL A 30 -8.13 6.15 5.59
C VAL A 30 -9.49 5.53 5.31
N CYS A 31 -10.15 5.98 4.25
CA CYS A 31 -11.42 5.42 3.82
C CYS A 31 -11.23 4.06 3.15
N GLU A 32 -12.24 3.21 3.24
CA GLU A 32 -12.20 1.92 2.57
C GLU A 32 -11.98 2.08 1.07
N ASN A 33 -12.62 3.08 0.46
CA ASN A 33 -12.43 3.34 -0.97
C ASN A 33 -10.99 3.68 -1.32
N THR A 34 -10.25 4.26 -0.40
CA THR A 34 -8.83 4.55 -0.61
C THR A 34 -8.02 3.26 -0.73
N VAL A 35 -8.32 2.28 0.12
CA VAL A 35 -7.65 0.97 0.04
C VAL A 35 -8.05 0.26 -1.24
N LEU A 36 -9.34 0.29 -1.58
CA LEU A 36 -9.85 -0.31 -2.81
C LEU A 36 -9.15 0.26 -4.04
N ALA A 37 -9.05 1.58 -4.13
CA ALA A 37 -8.40 2.24 -5.24
C ALA A 37 -6.91 1.92 -5.28
N PHE A 38 -6.26 1.91 -4.13
CA PHE A 38 -4.84 1.57 -4.04
C PHE A 38 -4.57 0.16 -4.60
N GLU A 39 -5.43 -0.79 -4.28
CA GLU A 39 -5.23 -2.18 -4.68
C GLU A 39 -5.60 -2.45 -6.13
N ASN A 40 -6.65 -1.81 -6.64
CA ASN A 40 -7.27 -2.22 -7.90
C ASN A 40 -7.14 -1.23 -9.04
N HIS A 41 -6.70 0.00 -8.76
CA HIS A 41 -6.56 1.02 -9.80
C HIS A 41 -5.10 1.42 -9.94
N PRO A 42 -4.35 0.79 -10.87
CA PRO A 42 -2.90 1.02 -10.99
C PRO A 42 -2.54 2.47 -11.31
N LYS A 43 -3.49 3.23 -11.85
CA LYS A 43 -3.24 4.66 -12.13
C LYS A 43 -3.68 5.58 -11.00
N TYR A 44 -4.22 5.02 -9.92
CA TYR A 44 -4.61 5.83 -8.78
C TYR A 44 -3.37 6.45 -8.15
N ASN A 45 -3.42 7.76 -8.04
CA ASN A 45 -2.30 8.52 -7.50
C ASN A 45 -2.38 8.51 -5.97
N THR A 46 -1.54 7.73 -5.34
CA THR A 46 -1.54 7.63 -3.89
C THR A 46 -0.34 8.39 -3.31
N THR A 47 -0.52 8.94 -2.11
CA THR A 47 0.57 9.60 -1.42
C THR A 47 1.42 8.57 -0.69
N PHE A 48 2.67 8.95 -0.40
CA PHE A 48 3.56 8.14 0.41
C PHE A 48 2.92 7.79 1.76
N ARG A 49 2.28 8.78 2.37
CA ARG A 49 1.64 8.59 3.68
C ARG A 49 0.56 7.51 3.63
N THR A 50 -0.26 7.50 2.58
CA THR A 50 -1.31 6.51 2.43
C THR A 50 -0.72 5.12 2.25
N ALA A 51 0.28 4.99 1.38
CA ALA A 51 0.92 3.71 1.13
C ALA A 51 1.59 3.18 2.39
N GLU A 52 2.27 4.04 3.14
CA GLU A 52 2.91 3.65 4.39
C GLU A 52 1.88 3.24 5.43
N GLY A 53 0.76 3.96 5.51
CA GLY A 53 -0.31 3.60 6.44
C GLY A 53 -0.87 2.23 6.17
N ILE A 54 -1.10 1.91 4.90
CA ILE A 54 -1.60 0.59 4.50
C ILE A 54 -0.58 -0.49 4.85
N ALA A 55 0.70 -0.24 4.57
CA ALA A 55 1.76 -1.19 4.90
C ALA A 55 1.83 -1.45 6.40
N ARG A 56 1.76 -0.40 7.21
CA ARG A 56 1.78 -0.54 8.67
C ARG A 56 0.58 -1.29 9.20
N ALA A 57 -0.58 -1.08 8.59
CA ALA A 57 -1.78 -1.82 8.97
C ALA A 57 -1.62 -3.31 8.77
N LEU A 58 -0.72 -3.71 7.89
CA LEU A 58 -0.42 -5.12 7.61
C LEU A 58 0.84 -5.61 8.33
N GLY A 59 1.45 -4.76 9.16
CA GLY A 59 2.63 -5.13 9.91
C GLY A 59 3.95 -4.91 9.19
N TYR A 60 3.95 -4.07 8.16
CA TYR A 60 5.14 -3.79 7.37
C TYR A 60 5.53 -2.32 7.46
N ARG A 61 6.76 -2.08 7.14
CA ARG A 61 7.29 -0.72 7.00
C ARG A 61 7.90 -0.60 5.62
N ILE A 62 7.58 0.50 4.94
CA ILE A 62 8.18 0.76 3.64
C ILE A 62 9.56 1.34 3.86
N VAL A 63 10.56 0.72 3.23
CA VAL A 63 11.94 1.20 3.28
C VAL A 63 12.28 1.81 1.93
N TRP A 64 12.66 3.06 1.93
CA TRP A 64 13.00 3.77 0.70
C TRP A 64 14.52 3.83 0.55
N THR A 65 14.98 3.54 -0.66
CA THR A 65 16.39 3.59 -0.99
C THR A 65 16.64 4.64 -2.04
N LEU A 66 17.67 5.42 -1.84
CA LEU A 66 18.08 6.43 -2.80
C LEU A 66 19.00 5.79 -3.82
N GLU A 67 18.64 5.90 -5.10
CA GLU A 67 19.45 5.40 -6.17
C GLU A 67 20.09 6.54 -6.93
N LYS A 68 21.38 6.42 -7.20
CA LYS A 68 22.06 7.40 -7.99
C LYS A 68 21.67 7.23 -9.46
N VAL A 69 21.21 8.32 -10.05
CA VAL A 69 20.89 8.30 -11.46
C VAL A 69 22.14 8.58 -12.26
N ASP A 70 22.43 7.67 -13.17
CA ASP A 70 23.60 7.77 -14.04
C ASP A 70 23.21 8.58 -15.27
N LYS A 71 23.87 9.70 -15.45
CA LYS A 71 23.62 10.55 -16.63
C LYS A 71 24.85 10.71 -17.46
#